data_1d58e9de96b782ed683f857c8c928d47
#
_entry.id   1d58e9de96b782ed683f857c8c928d47
#
_cell.length_a   1.000
_cell.length_b   1.000
_cell.length_c   1.000
_cell.angle_alpha   90.00
_cell.angle_beta   90.00
_cell.angle_gamma   90.00
#
_symmetry.space_group_name_H-M   'P 1'
#
loop_
_entity.id
_entity.type
_entity.pdbx_description
1 polymer ?
#
loop_
_entity_poly.entity_id
_entity_poly.type
_entity_poly.pdbx_seq_one_letter_code
_entity_poly.pdbx_strand_id
1 'polypeptide(L)'
;MRNSQQCCGVRAMSDETTGHAEELTHTTDEGDVQMVDVGDKPDSKRRAVAAGEIRLQPSTIEAIREDGVGKGDVLATARIGAIQAVKHTWETIPMCHQIPITNVDTEFDLREDHIELEVAVGTTGKTGCEMEALEGVTTGLNVVWDMVKAVEKDDEGQYPDTGIENVRVLTKEKHRTE
;
A
#
# COMPACT_ATOMS: atom_id res chain seq x y z
N MET A 1 22.45 65.89 -30.32
CA MET A 1 21.14 65.42 -30.82
C MET A 1 20.69 64.24 -29.96
N ARG A 2 19.53 64.39 -29.39
CA ARG A 2 18.82 63.53 -28.44
C ARG A 2 18.54 62.13 -29.04
N ASN A 3 18.63 61.06 -28.23
CA ASN A 3 17.52 60.13 -28.22
C ASN A 3 17.47 59.30 -26.93
N SER A 4 16.41 59.51 -26.24
CA SER A 4 15.95 58.79 -25.07
C SER A 4 15.32 57.47 -25.48
N GLN A 5 15.75 56.32 -24.90
CA GLN A 5 14.93 55.10 -24.94
C GLN A 5 14.66 54.64 -23.50
N GLN A 6 13.40 54.68 -23.23
CA GLN A 6 12.71 54.30 -22.05
C GLN A 6 12.66 52.76 -21.96
N CYS A 7 13.35 52.14 -21.02
CA CYS A 7 13.23 50.72 -20.74
C CYS A 7 12.03 50.46 -19.83
N CYS A 8 11.12 49.69 -20.38
CA CYS A 8 9.93 49.16 -19.77
C CYS A 8 10.31 48.21 -18.63
N GLY A 9 9.89 48.52 -17.40
CA GLY A 9 10.11 47.66 -16.26
C GLY A 9 9.20 46.42 -16.33
N VAL A 10 9.81 45.25 -16.44
CA VAL A 10 9.13 43.98 -16.22
C VAL A 10 9.15 43.71 -14.72
N ARG A 11 7.97 43.83 -14.13
CA ARG A 11 7.71 43.49 -12.72
C ARG A 11 7.76 41.96 -12.60
N ALA A 12 8.80 41.44 -11.95
CA ALA A 12 8.87 40.05 -11.56
C ALA A 12 7.74 39.76 -10.57
N MET A 13 6.79 38.92 -10.97
CA MET A 13 5.85 38.29 -10.08
C MET A 13 6.62 37.23 -9.27
N SER A 14 6.77 37.48 -7.98
CA SER A 14 7.26 36.49 -7.02
C SER A 14 6.21 35.39 -6.90
N ASP A 15 6.52 34.24 -7.47
CA ASP A 15 5.78 33.01 -7.27
C ASP A 15 6.13 32.46 -5.88
N GLU A 16 5.32 32.82 -4.88
CA GLU A 16 5.38 32.24 -3.55
C GLU A 16 4.74 30.85 -3.58
N THR A 17 5.41 29.87 -4.14
CA THR A 17 5.16 28.47 -3.83
C THR A 17 5.76 28.17 -2.47
N THR A 18 5.00 28.46 -1.39
CA THR A 18 5.24 27.88 -0.07
C THR A 18 4.90 26.41 -0.13
N GLY A 19 5.79 25.58 -0.70
CA GLY A 19 5.84 24.17 -0.47
C GLY A 19 6.17 23.96 1.01
N HIS A 20 5.19 23.52 1.80
CA HIS A 20 5.47 22.94 3.10
C HIS A 20 6.33 21.70 2.85
N ALA A 21 7.64 21.83 2.99
CA ALA A 21 8.51 20.68 3.25
C ALA A 21 8.06 20.17 4.62
N GLU A 22 7.18 19.14 4.63
CA GLU A 22 6.89 18.40 5.85
C GLU A 22 8.22 17.84 6.35
N GLU A 23 8.63 18.25 7.54
CA GLU A 23 9.85 17.82 8.19
C GLU A 23 9.84 16.29 8.29
N LEU A 24 10.88 15.62 7.79
CA LEU A 24 11.02 14.17 7.88
C LEU A 24 11.06 13.78 9.36
N THR A 25 10.01 13.15 9.86
CA THR A 25 9.77 12.90 11.29
C THR A 25 10.53 11.70 11.85
N HIS A 26 11.29 10.98 11.02
CA HIS A 26 12.02 9.75 11.40
C HIS A 26 13.54 9.95 11.44
N THR A 27 14.02 11.18 11.61
CA THR A 27 15.43 11.46 11.75
C THR A 27 15.72 12.27 13.01
N THR A 28 16.90 12.03 13.63
CA THR A 28 17.44 12.89 14.68
C THR A 28 18.07 14.13 14.07
N ASP A 29 18.41 15.14 14.90
CA ASP A 29 19.17 16.32 14.48
C ASP A 29 20.54 15.96 13.87
N GLU A 30 21.09 14.78 14.19
CA GLU A 30 22.33 14.23 13.67
C GLU A 30 22.16 13.41 12.39
N GLY A 31 20.90 13.23 11.92
CA GLY A 31 20.56 12.51 10.69
C GLY A 31 20.39 11.00 10.86
N ASP A 32 20.41 10.50 12.10
CA ASP A 32 20.16 9.08 12.38
C ASP A 32 18.69 8.72 12.28
N VAL A 33 18.41 7.46 11.92
CA VAL A 33 17.05 6.93 11.82
C VAL A 33 16.45 6.76 13.21
N GLN A 34 15.26 7.32 13.44
CA GLN A 34 14.56 7.25 14.72
C GLN A 34 13.08 6.92 14.51
N MET A 35 12.55 5.98 15.31
CA MET A 35 11.12 5.74 15.37
C MET A 35 10.42 6.88 16.11
N VAL A 36 9.33 7.41 15.53
CA VAL A 36 8.56 8.52 16.14
C VAL A 36 7.98 8.10 17.48
N ASP A 37 8.20 8.90 18.54
CA ASP A 37 7.50 8.70 19.81
C ASP A 37 6.02 9.12 19.68
N VAL A 38 5.13 8.21 20.00
CA VAL A 38 3.69 8.44 20.00
C VAL A 38 3.07 8.35 21.40
N GLY A 39 3.92 8.25 22.45
CA GLY A 39 3.50 8.05 23.84
C GLY A 39 2.47 9.04 24.34
N ASP A 40 2.62 10.31 24.04
CA ASP A 40 1.76 11.41 24.48
C ASP A 40 0.50 11.64 23.59
N LYS A 41 0.39 10.93 22.45
CA LYS A 41 -0.77 11.07 21.58
C LYS A 41 -1.98 10.36 22.17
N PRO A 42 -3.18 10.96 22.09
CA PRO A 42 -4.42 10.27 22.50
C PRO A 42 -4.76 9.15 21.50
N ASP A 43 -5.41 8.12 22.01
CA ASP A 43 -5.97 7.07 21.19
C ASP A 43 -7.05 7.63 20.24
N SER A 44 -7.15 7.04 19.06
CA SER A 44 -8.16 7.38 18.07
C SER A 44 -8.57 6.11 17.32
N LYS A 45 -9.85 5.99 16.96
CA LYS A 45 -10.27 4.96 16.01
C LYS A 45 -9.74 5.33 14.62
N ARG A 46 -9.12 4.38 13.96
CA ARG A 46 -8.53 4.58 12.64
C ARG A 46 -8.89 3.44 11.72
N ARG A 47 -9.06 3.77 10.48
CA ARG A 47 -9.27 2.81 9.40
C ARG A 47 -8.41 3.22 8.22
N ALA A 48 -7.77 2.26 7.59
CA ALA A 48 -7.10 2.44 6.31
C ALA A 48 -7.56 1.36 5.34
N VAL A 49 -7.61 1.71 4.07
CA VAL A 49 -7.91 0.79 2.97
C VAL A 49 -6.78 0.92 1.96
N ALA A 50 -6.19 -0.20 1.59
CA ALA A 50 -5.23 -0.28 0.50
C ALA A 50 -5.73 -1.27 -0.56
N ALA A 51 -5.29 -1.07 -1.80
CA ALA A 51 -5.56 -1.98 -2.90
C ALA A 51 -4.30 -2.20 -3.74
N GLY A 52 -4.33 -3.28 -4.51
CA GLY A 52 -3.34 -3.63 -5.52
C GLY A 52 -3.89 -4.72 -6.40
N GLU A 53 -3.19 -5.03 -7.46
CA GLU A 53 -3.61 -6.05 -8.41
C GLU A 53 -2.45 -6.97 -8.80
N ILE A 54 -2.79 -8.19 -9.13
CA ILE A 54 -1.87 -9.13 -9.77
C ILE A 54 -2.39 -9.47 -11.15
N ARG A 55 -1.60 -9.19 -12.17
CA ARG A 55 -1.87 -9.59 -13.55
C ARG A 55 -1.51 -11.05 -13.74
N LEU A 56 -2.40 -11.79 -14.38
CA LEU A 56 -2.29 -13.23 -14.65
C LEU A 56 -2.84 -13.54 -16.04
N GLN A 57 -2.50 -14.71 -16.56
CA GLN A 57 -3.12 -15.20 -17.79
C GLN A 57 -4.62 -15.45 -17.58
N PRO A 58 -5.48 -15.16 -18.57
CA PRO A 58 -6.93 -15.41 -18.48
C PRO A 58 -7.27 -16.86 -18.13
N SER A 59 -6.51 -17.82 -18.64
CA SER A 59 -6.66 -19.24 -18.32
C SER A 59 -6.42 -19.56 -16.84
N THR A 60 -5.50 -18.85 -16.20
CA THR A 60 -5.23 -18.97 -14.75
C THR A 60 -6.39 -18.39 -13.93
N ILE A 61 -6.93 -17.25 -14.36
CA ILE A 61 -8.11 -16.65 -13.70
C ILE A 61 -9.29 -17.60 -13.76
N GLU A 62 -9.53 -18.23 -14.91
CA GLU A 62 -10.62 -19.21 -15.05
C GLU A 62 -10.39 -20.45 -14.17
N ALA A 63 -9.17 -20.96 -14.12
CA ALA A 63 -8.83 -22.09 -13.25
C ALA A 63 -9.06 -21.76 -11.76
N ILE A 64 -8.80 -20.50 -11.33
CA ILE A 64 -9.09 -20.05 -9.97
C ILE A 64 -10.61 -20.03 -9.72
N ARG A 65 -11.41 -19.53 -10.68
CA ARG A 65 -12.89 -19.51 -10.56
C ARG A 65 -13.51 -20.88 -10.43
N GLU A 66 -12.91 -21.87 -11.09
CA GLU A 66 -13.39 -23.25 -11.12
C GLU A 66 -12.78 -24.13 -10.01
N ASP A 67 -12.04 -23.57 -9.04
CA ASP A 67 -11.29 -24.31 -8.01
C ASP A 67 -10.33 -25.38 -8.62
N GLY A 68 -9.89 -25.15 -9.85
CA GLY A 68 -9.06 -26.07 -10.64
C GLY A 68 -7.56 -25.99 -10.36
N VAL A 69 -7.10 -25.18 -9.40
CA VAL A 69 -5.69 -25.03 -9.08
C VAL A 69 -5.21 -26.17 -8.19
N GLY A 70 -4.19 -26.93 -8.66
CA GLY A 70 -3.71 -28.13 -7.99
C GLY A 70 -3.15 -27.94 -6.57
N LYS A 71 -2.81 -26.72 -6.17
CA LYS A 71 -2.36 -26.38 -4.79
C LYS A 71 -3.54 -26.13 -3.82
N GLY A 72 -4.79 -26.11 -4.29
CA GLY A 72 -5.98 -25.84 -3.49
C GLY A 72 -6.56 -24.45 -3.69
N ASP A 73 -7.41 -23.99 -2.76
CA ASP A 73 -8.10 -22.71 -2.82
C ASP A 73 -7.11 -21.52 -2.70
N VAL A 74 -6.92 -20.84 -3.83
CA VAL A 74 -5.99 -19.72 -3.99
C VAL A 74 -6.43 -18.53 -3.15
N LEU A 75 -7.71 -18.17 -3.23
CA LEU A 75 -8.24 -16.97 -2.59
C LEU A 75 -8.34 -17.12 -1.07
N ALA A 76 -8.74 -18.29 -0.58
CA ALA A 76 -8.73 -18.57 0.86
C ALA A 76 -7.32 -18.54 1.43
N THR A 77 -6.33 -19.12 0.73
CA THR A 77 -4.94 -19.09 1.15
C THR A 77 -4.37 -17.67 1.16
N ALA A 78 -4.64 -16.89 0.11
CA ALA A 78 -4.21 -15.50 0.00
C ALA A 78 -4.85 -14.61 1.10
N ARG A 79 -6.12 -14.83 1.42
CA ARG A 79 -6.83 -14.16 2.53
C ARG A 79 -6.14 -14.38 3.86
N ILE A 80 -5.81 -15.64 4.18
CA ILE A 80 -5.11 -15.97 5.42
C ILE A 80 -3.73 -15.30 5.44
N GLY A 81 -2.99 -15.35 4.33
CA GLY A 81 -1.69 -14.69 4.19
C GLY A 81 -1.77 -13.17 4.41
N ALA A 82 -2.74 -12.51 3.79
CA ALA A 82 -2.98 -11.08 3.96
C ALA A 82 -3.28 -10.71 5.43
N ILE A 83 -4.20 -11.44 6.08
CA ILE A 83 -4.56 -11.20 7.48
C ILE A 83 -3.36 -11.42 8.40
N GLN A 84 -2.54 -12.43 8.13
CA GLN A 84 -1.34 -12.70 8.92
C GLN A 84 -0.31 -11.58 8.74
N ALA A 85 -0.09 -11.10 7.52
CA ALA A 85 0.83 -10.01 7.22
C ALA A 85 0.43 -8.72 7.94
N VAL A 86 -0.86 -8.34 7.90
CA VAL A 86 -1.41 -7.21 8.66
C VAL A 86 -1.02 -7.27 10.14
N LYS A 87 -1.10 -8.45 10.76
CA LYS A 87 -0.79 -8.63 12.20
C LYS A 87 0.69 -8.58 12.52
N HIS A 88 1.56 -8.80 11.52
CA HIS A 88 3.02 -8.90 11.66
C HIS A 88 3.78 -7.77 10.95
N THR A 89 3.08 -6.71 10.51
CA THR A 89 3.68 -5.57 9.78
C THR A 89 4.86 -4.96 10.54
N TRP A 90 4.77 -4.82 11.86
CA TRP A 90 5.84 -4.26 12.70
C TRP A 90 7.12 -5.12 12.71
N GLU A 91 7.05 -6.41 12.38
CA GLU A 91 8.21 -7.29 12.23
C GLU A 91 8.90 -7.11 10.86
N THR A 92 8.13 -6.73 9.84
CA THR A 92 8.60 -6.59 8.46
C THR A 92 9.09 -5.17 8.16
N ILE A 93 8.41 -4.15 8.71
CA ILE A 93 8.70 -2.73 8.48
C ILE A 93 9.29 -2.12 9.75
N PRO A 94 10.62 -1.88 9.81
CA PRO A 94 11.35 -1.60 11.05
C PRO A 94 10.85 -0.39 11.84
N MET A 95 10.28 0.62 11.17
CA MET A 95 9.82 1.86 11.82
C MET A 95 8.33 1.87 12.14
N CYS A 96 7.62 0.76 11.89
CA CYS A 96 6.22 0.61 12.28
C CYS A 96 6.10 0.23 13.77
N HIS A 97 5.17 0.90 14.45
CA HIS A 97 4.79 0.51 15.82
C HIS A 97 3.95 -0.76 15.79
N GLN A 98 4.08 -1.59 16.79
CA GLN A 98 3.11 -2.65 17.04
C GLN A 98 1.78 -2.01 17.48
N ILE A 99 0.72 -2.21 16.71
CA ILE A 99 -0.59 -1.62 16.96
C ILE A 99 -1.66 -2.71 17.21
N PRO A 100 -2.68 -2.43 18.04
CA PRO A 100 -3.78 -3.35 18.27
C PRO A 100 -4.72 -3.37 17.07
N ILE A 101 -4.65 -4.41 16.23
CA ILE A 101 -5.58 -4.61 15.12
C ILE A 101 -6.94 -5.03 15.67
N THR A 102 -7.99 -4.30 15.31
CA THR A 102 -9.37 -4.58 15.73
C THR A 102 -10.22 -5.22 14.64
N ASN A 103 -9.88 -4.98 13.39
CA ASN A 103 -10.55 -5.58 12.23
C ASN A 103 -9.61 -5.68 11.03
N VAL A 104 -9.80 -6.73 10.22
CA VAL A 104 -9.21 -6.89 8.91
C VAL A 104 -10.26 -7.45 7.98
N ASP A 105 -10.60 -6.70 6.93
CA ASP A 105 -11.46 -7.17 5.83
C ASP A 105 -10.61 -7.30 4.57
N THR A 106 -10.89 -8.34 3.77
CA THR A 106 -10.20 -8.58 2.50
C THR A 106 -11.22 -8.89 1.43
N GLU A 107 -11.14 -8.20 0.31
CA GLU A 107 -12.02 -8.40 -0.84
C GLU A 107 -11.18 -8.68 -2.09
N PHE A 108 -11.55 -9.74 -2.81
CA PHE A 108 -10.93 -10.13 -4.08
C PHE A 108 -11.94 -9.94 -5.20
N ASP A 109 -11.54 -9.24 -6.25
CA ASP A 109 -12.32 -9.09 -7.47
C ASP A 109 -11.54 -9.71 -8.64
N LEU A 110 -12.10 -10.74 -9.25
CA LEU A 110 -11.50 -11.46 -10.36
C LEU A 110 -11.97 -10.84 -11.68
N ARG A 111 -11.05 -10.19 -12.38
CA ARG A 111 -11.27 -9.64 -13.72
C ARG A 111 -10.93 -10.69 -14.78
N GLU A 112 -10.80 -10.26 -16.02
CA GLU A 112 -10.45 -11.14 -17.14
C GLU A 112 -8.96 -11.55 -17.10
N ASP A 113 -8.07 -10.60 -16.78
CA ASP A 113 -6.61 -10.72 -16.87
C ASP A 113 -5.87 -10.35 -15.58
N HIS A 114 -6.59 -10.04 -14.49
CA HIS A 114 -6.00 -9.72 -13.19
C HIS A 114 -6.96 -10.01 -12.04
N ILE A 115 -6.39 -10.09 -10.84
CA ILE A 115 -7.13 -10.11 -9.56
C ILE A 115 -6.80 -8.84 -8.82
N GLU A 116 -7.83 -8.07 -8.47
CA GLU A 116 -7.72 -6.94 -7.55
C GLU A 116 -7.94 -7.42 -6.11
N LEU A 117 -7.06 -7.01 -5.20
CA LEU A 117 -7.18 -7.25 -3.76
C LEU A 117 -7.31 -5.92 -3.04
N GLU A 118 -8.38 -5.76 -2.29
CA GLU A 118 -8.56 -4.68 -1.33
C GLU A 118 -8.43 -5.22 0.10
N VAL A 119 -7.66 -4.51 0.94
CA VAL A 119 -7.49 -4.81 2.36
C VAL A 119 -7.84 -3.59 3.18
N ALA A 120 -8.84 -3.74 4.06
CA ALA A 120 -9.23 -2.71 5.01
C ALA A 120 -8.81 -3.13 6.43
N VAL A 121 -8.13 -2.23 7.12
CA VAL A 121 -7.64 -2.46 8.48
C VAL A 121 -8.21 -1.44 9.44
N GLY A 122 -8.71 -1.92 10.58
CA GLY A 122 -9.18 -1.10 11.69
C GLY A 122 -8.28 -1.23 12.92
N THR A 123 -8.04 -0.12 13.60
CA THR A 123 -7.32 -0.09 14.88
C THR A 123 -7.87 1.01 15.79
N THR A 124 -7.64 0.86 17.08
CA THR A 124 -7.77 1.96 18.06
C THR A 124 -6.41 2.14 18.72
N GLY A 125 -5.77 3.29 18.43
CA GLY A 125 -4.41 3.52 18.90
C GLY A 125 -3.89 4.91 18.50
N LYS A 126 -2.58 5.08 18.67
CA LYS A 126 -1.89 6.38 18.58
C LYS A 126 -1.33 6.70 17.21
N THR A 127 -1.21 5.72 16.32
CA THR A 127 -0.71 5.84 14.95
C THR A 127 -1.69 5.28 13.93
N GLY A 128 -1.44 5.52 12.64
CA GLY A 128 -2.24 5.00 11.52
C GLY A 128 -2.02 3.49 11.30
N CYS A 129 -2.81 2.91 10.41
CA CYS A 129 -2.73 1.50 10.01
C CYS A 129 -2.60 1.34 8.48
N GLU A 130 -2.07 2.36 7.83
CA GLU A 130 -1.89 2.37 6.37
C GLU A 130 -0.85 1.33 5.94
N MET A 131 0.21 1.16 6.73
CA MET A 131 1.27 0.19 6.42
C MET A 131 0.78 -1.24 6.60
N GLU A 132 -0.05 -1.49 7.58
CA GLU A 132 -0.71 -2.78 7.80
C GLU A 132 -1.61 -3.15 6.61
N ALA A 133 -2.37 -2.18 6.09
CA ALA A 133 -3.21 -2.40 4.91
C ALA A 133 -2.36 -2.69 3.66
N LEU A 134 -1.27 -1.94 3.44
CA LEU A 134 -0.34 -2.16 2.32
C LEU A 134 0.36 -3.52 2.42
N GLU A 135 0.83 -3.91 3.61
CA GLU A 135 1.49 -5.20 3.82
C GLU A 135 0.52 -6.36 3.60
N GLY A 136 -0.74 -6.20 4.01
CA GLY A 136 -1.80 -7.15 3.70
C GLY A 136 -2.03 -7.34 2.20
N VAL A 137 -2.06 -6.24 1.43
CA VAL A 137 -2.20 -6.29 -0.03
C VAL A 137 -1.01 -6.97 -0.67
N THR A 138 0.22 -6.52 -0.38
CA THR A 138 1.43 -7.04 -1.03
C THR A 138 1.64 -8.52 -0.73
N THR A 139 1.47 -8.94 0.51
CA THR A 139 1.62 -10.35 0.89
C THR A 139 0.47 -11.20 0.34
N GLY A 140 -0.78 -10.70 0.36
CA GLY A 140 -1.91 -11.40 -0.24
C GLY A 140 -1.70 -11.70 -1.73
N LEU A 141 -1.25 -10.71 -2.50
CA LEU A 141 -0.95 -10.88 -3.93
C LEU A 141 0.26 -11.78 -4.18
N ASN A 142 1.30 -11.72 -3.32
CA ASN A 142 2.43 -12.66 -3.38
C ASN A 142 1.98 -14.11 -3.13
N VAL A 143 1.02 -14.33 -2.23
CA VAL A 143 0.45 -15.67 -2.00
C VAL A 143 -0.33 -16.15 -3.22
N VAL A 144 -1.13 -15.29 -3.87
CA VAL A 144 -1.76 -15.64 -5.16
C VAL A 144 -0.70 -16.10 -6.15
N TRP A 145 0.37 -15.30 -6.34
CA TRP A 145 1.45 -15.65 -7.25
C TRP A 145 2.07 -17.01 -6.91
N ASP A 146 2.43 -17.26 -5.65
CA ASP A 146 2.99 -18.56 -5.25
C ASP A 146 2.07 -19.74 -5.56
N MET A 147 0.77 -19.55 -5.36
CA MET A 147 -0.23 -20.59 -5.62
C MET A 147 -0.33 -20.96 -7.10
N VAL A 148 -0.19 -19.97 -8.01
CA VAL A 148 -0.37 -20.17 -9.46
C VAL A 148 0.92 -20.19 -10.28
N LYS A 149 2.07 -19.92 -9.69
CA LYS A 149 3.35 -19.77 -10.41
C LYS A 149 3.72 -20.91 -11.33
N ALA A 150 3.19 -22.12 -11.11
CA ALA A 150 3.51 -23.27 -11.94
C ALA A 150 2.85 -23.18 -13.33
N VAL A 151 1.69 -22.53 -13.45
CA VAL A 151 0.93 -22.36 -14.69
C VAL A 151 1.17 -21.02 -15.38
N GLU A 152 1.80 -20.08 -14.67
CA GLU A 152 2.18 -18.76 -15.20
C GLU A 152 3.55 -18.74 -15.88
N LYS A 153 4.36 -19.78 -15.73
CA LYS A 153 5.69 -19.87 -16.37
C LYS A 153 5.58 -20.16 -17.86
N ASP A 154 6.41 -19.47 -18.63
CA ASP A 154 6.70 -19.84 -20.00
C ASP A 154 7.65 -21.07 -20.09
N ASP A 155 7.97 -21.49 -21.32
CA ASP A 155 8.88 -22.60 -21.59
C ASP A 155 10.32 -22.35 -21.11
N GLU A 156 10.70 -21.09 -20.90
CA GLU A 156 12.00 -20.66 -20.38
C GLU A 156 12.00 -20.51 -18.85
N GLY A 157 10.84 -20.70 -18.21
CA GLY A 157 10.65 -20.58 -16.76
C GLY A 157 10.48 -19.14 -16.27
N GLN A 158 10.21 -18.19 -17.17
CA GLN A 158 9.96 -16.78 -16.85
C GLN A 158 8.47 -16.50 -16.66
N TYR A 159 8.14 -15.27 -16.26
CA TYR A 159 6.78 -14.81 -15.99
C TYR A 159 6.46 -13.55 -16.82
N PRO A 160 6.33 -13.66 -18.16
CA PRO A 160 6.18 -12.49 -19.05
C PRO A 160 4.88 -11.72 -18.81
N ASP A 161 3.83 -12.43 -18.36
CA ASP A 161 2.48 -11.88 -18.22
C ASP A 161 2.09 -11.63 -16.74
N THR A 162 2.88 -12.11 -15.78
CA THR A 162 2.55 -12.00 -14.36
C THR A 162 3.27 -10.83 -13.71
N GLY A 163 2.53 -9.99 -12.97
CA GLY A 163 3.10 -8.84 -12.26
C GLY A 163 2.16 -8.32 -11.18
N ILE A 164 2.74 -7.82 -10.08
CA ILE A 164 2.00 -7.10 -9.03
C ILE A 164 2.14 -5.62 -9.31
N GLU A 165 1.03 -4.92 -9.42
CA GLU A 165 0.99 -3.51 -9.83
C GLU A 165 -0.03 -2.73 -8.99
N ASN A 166 -0.03 -1.39 -9.16
CA ASN A 166 -1.03 -0.47 -8.61
C ASN A 166 -1.26 -0.56 -7.10
N VAL A 167 -0.25 -1.00 -6.33
CA VAL A 167 -0.34 -1.04 -4.86
C VAL A 167 -0.36 0.37 -4.30
N ARG A 168 -1.44 0.71 -3.58
CA ARG A 168 -1.66 2.06 -3.06
C ARG A 168 -2.62 2.09 -1.88
N VAL A 169 -2.52 3.13 -1.06
CA VAL A 169 -3.57 3.45 -0.08
C VAL A 169 -4.70 4.16 -0.79
N LEU A 170 -5.93 3.66 -0.64
CA LEU A 170 -7.15 4.27 -1.19
C LEU A 170 -7.71 5.33 -0.26
N THR A 171 -7.85 4.99 1.02
CA THR A 171 -8.40 5.89 2.03
C THR A 171 -7.72 5.71 3.38
N LYS A 172 -7.72 6.78 4.18
CA LYS A 172 -7.42 6.71 5.60
C LYS A 172 -8.37 7.62 6.39
N GLU A 173 -8.85 7.11 7.49
CA GLU A 173 -9.81 7.78 8.35
C GLU A 173 -9.29 7.84 9.79
N LYS A 174 -9.64 8.92 10.50
CA LYS A 174 -9.31 9.10 11.91
C LYS A 174 -10.49 9.73 12.63
N HIS A 175 -11.02 9.01 13.60
CA HIS A 175 -12.10 9.49 14.46
C HIS A 175 -11.59 9.60 15.90
N ARG A 176 -11.81 10.75 16.55
CA ARG A 176 -11.47 10.90 17.97
C ARG A 176 -12.38 9.97 18.78
N THR A 177 -11.80 9.26 19.73
CA THR A 177 -12.56 8.58 20.79
C THR A 177 -13.00 9.67 21.76
N GLU A 178 -14.31 9.80 21.98
CA GLU A 178 -14.88 10.71 23.00
C GLU A 178 -14.44 10.27 24.40
#